data_5115eedde7ffcfa0f1de5c67f639b7ce
#
_entry.id   5115eedde7ffcfa0f1de5c67f639b7ce
#
_cell.length_a   1.000
_cell.length_b   1.000
_cell.length_c   1.000
_cell.angle_alpha   90.00
_cell.angle_beta   90.00
_cell.angle_gamma   90.00
#
_symmetry.space_group_name_H-M   'P 1'
#
loop_
_entity.id
_entity.type
_entity.pdbx_description
1 polymer ?
#
loop_
_entity_poly.entity_id
_entity_poly.type
_entity_poly.pdbx_seq_one_letter_code
_entity_poly.pdbx_strand_id
1 'polypeptide(L)'
;MNERKELTKIEEKNIEKTRDLRSAIPAVDIYENDNEILLHADMPGVVKEDVSVNIDNGTLSLSGVRKIETRGSSTWEEFSDVEYVRSFSVPQTIDVDKVEAELKDGVLKLHLSKSEEAKPRQIEINAA
;
A
#
# COMPACT_ATOMS: atom_id res chain seq x y z
N MET A 1 2.22 22.86 -26.79
CA MET A 1 1.64 23.89 -25.95
C MET A 1 0.36 23.47 -25.29
N ASN A 2 -0.48 22.72 -25.97
CA ASN A 2 -1.71 22.20 -25.35
C ASN A 2 -1.45 21.18 -24.23
N GLU A 3 -0.35 20.47 -24.31
CA GLU A 3 0.02 19.47 -23.30
C GLU A 3 0.30 20.08 -21.93
N ARG A 4 0.90 21.25 -21.86
CA ARG A 4 1.16 21.94 -20.59
C ARG A 4 -0.12 22.40 -19.90
N LYS A 5 -1.12 22.84 -20.65
CA LYS A 5 -2.41 23.25 -20.08
C LYS A 5 -3.21 22.07 -19.54
N GLU A 6 -3.13 20.93 -20.22
CA GLU A 6 -3.80 19.72 -19.76
C GLU A 6 -3.17 19.15 -18.50
N LEU A 7 -1.84 19.14 -18.42
CA LEU A 7 -1.12 18.69 -17.23
C LEU A 7 -1.42 19.58 -16.03
N THR A 8 -1.50 20.88 -16.22
CA THR A 8 -1.82 21.81 -15.14
C THR A 8 -3.24 21.59 -14.61
N LYS A 9 -4.19 21.33 -15.49
CA LYS A 9 -5.57 21.03 -15.07
C LYS A 9 -5.69 19.73 -14.30
N ILE A 10 -4.93 18.72 -14.70
CA ILE A 10 -4.91 17.44 -14.01
C ILE A 10 -4.29 17.60 -12.62
N GLU A 11 -3.23 18.36 -12.50
CA GLU A 11 -2.61 18.65 -11.22
C GLU A 11 -3.54 19.42 -10.28
N GLU A 12 -4.25 20.42 -10.81
CA GLU A 12 -5.24 21.15 -10.03
C GLU A 12 -6.37 20.26 -9.54
N LYS A 13 -6.89 19.37 -10.38
CA LYS A 13 -7.92 18.44 -9.98
C LYS A 13 -7.43 17.46 -8.91
N ASN A 14 -6.20 17.00 -9.02
CA ASN A 14 -5.62 16.11 -8.04
C ASN A 14 -5.41 16.81 -6.69
N ILE A 15 -5.00 18.06 -6.72
CA ILE A 15 -4.84 18.87 -5.53
C ILE A 15 -6.17 19.14 -4.85
N GLU A 16 -7.22 19.43 -5.61
CA GLU A 16 -8.56 19.63 -5.05
C GLU A 16 -9.12 18.36 -4.43
N LYS A 17 -8.95 17.21 -5.08
CA LYS A 17 -9.34 15.93 -4.51
C LYS A 17 -8.59 15.62 -3.22
N THR A 18 -7.31 15.98 -3.15
CA THR A 18 -6.51 15.72 -1.98
C THR A 18 -6.88 16.61 -0.80
N ARG A 19 -7.44 17.76 -1.05
CA ARG A 19 -7.89 18.68 0.01
C ARG A 19 -9.07 18.15 0.81
N ASP A 20 -9.90 17.31 0.20
CA ASP A 20 -11.06 16.75 0.85
C ASP A 20 -10.75 15.47 1.62
N LEU A 21 -9.51 14.97 1.52
CA LEU A 21 -9.08 13.77 2.19
C LEU A 21 -8.10 14.10 3.31
N ARG A 22 -8.37 13.58 4.49
CA ARG A 22 -7.36 13.59 5.55
C ARG A 22 -6.41 12.45 5.29
N SER A 23 -5.13 12.74 5.31
CA SER A 23 -4.12 11.69 5.20
C SER A 23 -3.73 11.19 6.58
N ALA A 24 -3.61 9.90 6.72
CA ALA A 24 -3.16 9.26 7.94
C ALA A 24 -2.12 8.20 7.59
N ILE A 25 -1.19 7.96 8.50
CA ILE A 25 -0.21 6.91 8.35
C ILE A 25 -0.72 5.69 9.09
N PRO A 26 -0.95 4.56 8.41
CA PRO A 26 -1.41 3.36 9.09
C PRO A 26 -0.29 2.77 9.94
N ALA A 27 -0.66 2.14 11.04
CA ALA A 27 0.28 1.34 11.80
C ALA A 27 0.64 0.10 10.99
N VAL A 28 1.91 -0.21 10.89
CA VAL A 28 2.40 -1.32 10.08
C VAL A 28 3.36 -2.19 10.87
N ASP A 29 3.12 -3.49 10.85
CA ASP A 29 4.04 -4.49 11.38
C ASP A 29 4.67 -5.23 10.21
N ILE A 30 5.98 -5.41 10.28
CA ILE A 30 6.73 -6.11 9.23
C ILE A 30 7.48 -7.27 9.85
N TYR A 31 7.27 -8.45 9.29
CA TYR A 31 7.96 -9.68 9.70
C TYR A 31 8.76 -10.20 8.51
N GLU A 32 10.02 -10.50 8.72
CA GLU A 32 10.88 -11.02 7.66
C GLU A 32 11.58 -12.29 8.11
N ASN A 33 11.64 -13.25 7.21
CA ASN A 33 12.49 -14.44 7.37
C ASN A 33 13.25 -14.68 6.06
N ASP A 34 13.92 -15.83 5.96
CA ASP A 34 14.73 -16.15 4.80
C ASP A 34 13.94 -16.33 3.51
N ASN A 35 12.66 -16.59 3.61
CA ASN A 35 11.81 -16.95 2.48
C ASN A 35 10.84 -15.85 2.06
N GLU A 36 10.45 -14.99 3.01
CA GLU A 36 9.34 -14.09 2.77
C GLU A 36 9.36 -12.85 3.65
N ILE A 37 8.60 -11.87 3.26
CA ILE A 37 8.29 -10.70 4.08
C ILE A 37 6.78 -10.67 4.24
N LEU A 38 6.30 -10.56 5.48
CA LEU A 38 4.90 -10.36 5.79
C LEU A 38 4.71 -8.95 6.31
N LEU A 39 3.73 -8.26 5.76
CA LEU A 39 3.43 -6.90 6.15
C LEU A 39 1.96 -6.81 6.56
N HIS A 40 1.69 -6.28 7.73
CA HIS A 40 0.33 -6.07 8.22
C HIS A 40 0.11 -4.58 8.43
N ALA A 41 -0.82 -4.01 7.69
CA ALA A 41 -1.16 -2.58 7.80
C ALA A 41 -2.58 -2.44 8.35
N ASP A 42 -2.71 -1.67 9.42
CA ASP A 42 -4.03 -1.41 10.01
C ASP A 42 -4.73 -0.30 9.26
N MET A 43 -5.81 -0.66 8.60
CA MET A 43 -6.64 0.27 7.84
C MET A 43 -8.10 0.09 8.24
N PRO A 44 -8.44 0.45 9.49
CA PRO A 44 -9.81 0.22 9.98
C PRO A 44 -10.84 0.97 9.15
N GLY A 45 -11.93 0.32 8.83
CA GLY A 45 -13.02 0.92 8.08
C GLY A 45 -12.83 0.98 6.57
N VAL A 46 -11.70 0.50 6.05
CA VAL A 46 -11.46 0.47 4.61
C VAL A 46 -12.00 -0.84 4.03
N VAL A 47 -12.70 -0.73 2.90
CA VAL A 47 -13.18 -1.92 2.18
C VAL A 47 -12.21 -2.26 1.04
N LYS A 48 -12.28 -3.49 0.58
CA LYS A 48 -11.37 -4.01 -0.44
C LYS A 48 -11.31 -3.14 -1.70
N GLU A 49 -12.45 -2.64 -2.12
CA GLU A 49 -12.56 -1.83 -3.33
C GLU A 49 -11.82 -0.48 -3.23
N ASP A 50 -11.55 -0.05 -2.02
CA ASP A 50 -10.90 1.23 -1.76
C ASP A 50 -9.44 1.09 -1.34
N VAL A 51 -8.88 -0.10 -1.50
CA VAL A 51 -7.46 -0.36 -1.22
C VAL A 51 -6.68 -0.46 -2.52
N SER A 52 -5.51 0.14 -2.54
CA SER A 52 -4.58 0.06 -3.66
C SER A 52 -3.19 -0.33 -3.17
N VAL A 53 -2.58 -1.26 -3.87
CA VAL A 53 -1.22 -1.73 -3.59
C VAL A 53 -0.45 -1.73 -4.89
N ASN A 54 0.67 -1.05 -4.92
CA ASN A 54 1.51 -0.97 -6.10
C ASN A 54 2.97 -1.19 -5.74
N ILE A 55 3.69 -1.88 -6.61
CA ILE A 55 5.15 -2.00 -6.53
C ILE A 55 5.71 -1.46 -7.83
N ASP A 56 6.53 -0.43 -7.73
CA ASP A 56 7.17 0.20 -8.87
C ASP A 56 8.58 0.65 -8.50
N ASN A 57 9.56 0.26 -9.30
CA ASN A 57 10.96 0.64 -9.10
C ASN A 57 11.47 0.40 -7.68
N GLY A 58 11.12 -0.73 -7.11
CA GLY A 58 11.57 -1.08 -5.77
C GLY A 58 10.85 -0.35 -4.65
N THR A 59 9.75 0.31 -4.94
CA THR A 59 8.94 0.98 -3.93
C THR A 59 7.56 0.32 -3.87
N LEU A 60 7.19 -0.12 -2.68
CA LEU A 60 5.86 -0.64 -2.39
C LEU A 60 5.03 0.51 -1.84
N SER A 61 3.91 0.80 -2.48
CA SER A 61 2.99 1.86 -2.06
C SER A 61 1.66 1.26 -1.67
N LEU A 62 1.19 1.60 -0.48
CA LEU A 62 -0.10 1.18 0.05
C LEU A 62 -0.98 2.39 0.21
N SER A 63 -2.24 2.26 -0.19
CA SER A 63 -3.24 3.27 0.12
C SER A 63 -4.58 2.64 0.36
N GLY A 64 -5.36 3.26 1.21
CA GLY A 64 -6.72 2.82 1.50
C GLY A 64 -7.56 4.01 1.95
N VAL A 65 -8.75 4.13 1.40
CA VAL A 65 -9.65 5.23 1.75
C VAL A 65 -10.77 4.69 2.63
N ARG A 66 -10.88 5.28 3.82
CA ARG A 66 -12.01 5.02 4.69
C ARG A 66 -13.08 6.06 4.40
N LYS A 67 -14.18 5.60 3.85
CA LYS A 67 -15.31 6.46 3.58
C LYS A 67 -16.22 6.53 4.80
N ILE A 68 -16.58 7.73 5.18
CA ILE A 68 -17.49 7.94 6.30
C ILE A 68 -18.89 8.07 5.74
N GLU A 69 -19.74 7.09 6.08
CA GLU A 69 -21.14 7.20 5.75
C GLU A 69 -21.82 8.10 6.77
N THR A 70 -22.20 9.27 6.34
CA THR A 70 -23.04 10.13 7.17
C THR A 70 -24.46 9.71 6.96
N ARG A 71 -24.98 8.95 7.88
CA ARG A 71 -26.42 8.71 7.94
C ARG A 71 -27.08 9.83 8.69
N GLY A 72 -27.96 10.55 8.00
CA GLY A 72 -28.78 11.56 8.61
C GLY A 72 -28.13 12.92 8.68
N SER A 73 -28.81 13.77 9.31
CA SER A 73 -28.62 15.19 9.33
C SER A 73 -27.47 15.71 10.15
N SER A 74 -26.44 15.09 10.22
CA SER A 74 -25.40 15.74 10.93
C SER A 74 -24.67 16.69 10.05
N THR A 75 -24.95 17.42 10.00
CA THR A 75 -24.83 18.69 9.89
C THR A 75 -23.43 19.13 9.99
N TRP A 76 -22.78 19.63 9.80
CA TRP A 76 -21.57 20.36 10.01
C TRP A 76 -20.44 19.56 10.59
N GLU A 77 -20.53 18.33 10.45
CA GLU A 77 -19.47 17.57 10.93
C GLU A 77 -18.32 17.49 9.99
N GLU A 78 -17.25 17.67 10.55
CA GLU A 78 -15.97 17.65 9.91
C GLU A 78 -15.50 16.26 9.58
N PHE A 79 -16.41 15.32 9.37
CA PHE A 79 -16.02 13.98 9.01
C PHE A 79 -15.68 13.95 7.53
N SER A 80 -14.44 14.17 7.23
CA SER A 80 -13.91 13.91 5.89
C SER A 80 -13.46 12.48 5.80
N ASP A 81 -13.42 11.93 4.60
CA ASP A 81 -12.84 10.65 4.34
C ASP A 81 -11.36 10.66 4.76
N VAL A 82 -10.86 9.51 5.19
CA VAL A 82 -9.47 9.37 5.59
C VAL A 82 -8.76 8.49 4.59
N GLU A 83 -7.62 8.96 4.11
CA GLU A 83 -6.75 8.17 3.26
C GLU A 83 -5.54 7.73 4.06
N TYR A 84 -5.37 6.43 4.18
CA TYR A 84 -4.17 5.83 4.74
C TYR A 84 -3.16 5.65 3.61
N VAL A 85 -1.97 6.19 3.78
CA VAL A 85 -0.92 6.11 2.76
C VAL A 85 0.39 5.74 3.41
N ARG A 86 1.09 4.78 2.83
CA ARG A 86 2.43 4.44 3.27
C ARG A 86 3.24 3.84 2.13
N SER A 87 4.54 4.14 2.09
CA SER A 87 5.47 3.61 1.10
C SER A 87 6.69 3.01 1.77
N PHE A 88 7.21 1.94 1.18
CA PHE A 88 8.38 1.22 1.67
C PHE A 88 9.32 0.89 0.52
N SER A 89 10.60 0.88 0.81
CA SER A 89 11.57 0.31 -0.11
C SER A 89 11.52 -1.21 -0.02
N VAL A 90 11.44 -1.87 -1.16
CA VAL A 90 11.36 -3.32 -1.24
C VAL A 90 12.67 -3.84 -1.84
N PRO A 91 13.30 -4.86 -1.23
CA PRO A 91 14.50 -5.45 -1.79
C PRO A 91 14.26 -6.02 -3.18
N GLN A 92 15.27 -5.98 -4.04
CA GLN A 92 15.20 -6.59 -5.36
C GLN A 92 15.06 -8.11 -5.30
N THR A 93 15.27 -8.68 -4.13
CA THR A 93 15.13 -10.11 -3.88
C THR A 93 13.69 -10.59 -3.84
N ILE A 94 12.73 -9.67 -3.85
CA ILE A 94 11.31 -10.03 -3.84
C ILE A 94 10.86 -10.40 -5.26
N ASP A 95 10.11 -11.49 -5.35
CA ASP A 95 9.48 -11.89 -6.59
C ASP A 95 8.15 -11.14 -6.73
N VAL A 96 8.15 -10.13 -7.57
CA VAL A 96 6.98 -9.24 -7.75
C VAL A 96 5.75 -10.00 -8.25
N ASP A 97 5.97 -11.07 -9.01
CA ASP A 97 4.86 -11.86 -9.57
C ASP A 97 4.17 -12.73 -8.52
N LYS A 98 4.77 -12.89 -7.36
CA LYS A 98 4.25 -13.71 -6.28
C LYS A 98 3.80 -12.91 -5.06
N VAL A 99 3.52 -11.65 -5.24
CA VAL A 99 2.98 -10.82 -4.15
C VAL A 99 1.49 -11.08 -4.00
N GLU A 100 1.06 -11.38 -2.79
CA GLU A 100 -0.34 -11.61 -2.47
C GLU A 100 -0.81 -10.60 -1.44
N ALA A 101 -2.06 -10.18 -1.56
CA ALA A 101 -2.66 -9.21 -0.65
C ALA A 101 -4.04 -9.69 -0.22
N GLU A 102 -4.35 -9.52 1.06
CA GLU A 102 -5.64 -9.86 1.63
C GLU A 102 -6.05 -8.78 2.62
N LEU A 103 -7.29 -8.34 2.54
CA LEU A 103 -7.86 -7.43 3.51
C LEU A 103 -8.91 -8.17 4.34
N LYS A 104 -8.69 -8.21 5.65
CA LYS A 104 -9.62 -8.86 6.56
C LYS A 104 -9.71 -8.06 7.85
N ASP A 105 -10.93 -7.75 8.26
CA ASP A 105 -11.21 -7.04 9.51
C ASP A 105 -10.38 -5.76 9.67
N GLY A 106 -10.25 -5.01 8.58
CA GLY A 106 -9.50 -3.75 8.60
C GLY A 106 -7.99 -3.90 8.59
N VAL A 107 -7.48 -5.11 8.45
CA VAL A 107 -6.04 -5.36 8.38
C VAL A 107 -5.68 -5.83 6.97
N LEU A 108 -4.82 -5.05 6.33
CA LEU A 108 -4.26 -5.42 5.03
C LEU A 108 -3.01 -6.27 5.27
N LYS A 109 -3.06 -7.50 4.81
CA LYS A 109 -1.93 -8.43 4.91
C LYS A 109 -1.29 -8.57 3.54
N LEU A 110 -0.01 -8.30 3.47
CA LEU A 110 0.77 -8.50 2.26
C LEU A 110 1.78 -9.61 2.50
N HIS A 111 1.84 -10.52 1.56
CA HIS A 111 2.81 -11.60 1.56
C HIS A 111 3.74 -11.40 0.37
N LEU A 112 4.99 -11.12 0.64
CA LEU A 112 6.00 -10.90 -0.38
C LEU A 112 7.01 -12.03 -0.32
N SER A 113 6.98 -12.90 -1.34
CA SER A 113 7.90 -14.03 -1.41
C SER A 113 9.24 -13.58 -1.95
N LYS A 114 10.32 -14.06 -1.36
CA LYS A 114 11.65 -13.85 -1.90
C LYS A 114 11.85 -14.77 -3.11
N SER A 115 12.60 -14.30 -4.09
CA SER A 115 12.92 -15.13 -5.24
C SER A 115 13.76 -16.33 -4.82
N GLU A 116 13.66 -17.42 -5.54
CA GLU A 116 14.44 -18.64 -5.23
C GLU A 116 15.94 -18.38 -5.23
N GLU A 117 16.38 -17.48 -6.09
CA GLU A 117 17.80 -17.10 -6.17
C GLU A 117 18.29 -16.36 -4.94
N ALA A 118 17.38 -15.68 -4.24
CA ALA A 118 17.72 -14.88 -3.07
C ALA A 118 17.64 -15.66 -1.76
N LYS A 119 17.07 -16.86 -1.77
CA LYS A 119 16.98 -17.68 -0.57
C LYS A 119 18.33 -18.29 -0.23
N PRO A 120 18.64 -18.44 1.08
CA PRO A 120 19.88 -19.10 1.47
C PRO A 120 19.99 -20.49 0.88
N ARG A 121 21.17 -20.81 0.40
CA ARG A 121 21.47 -22.14 -0.13
C ARG A 121 22.54 -22.79 0.71
N GLN A 122 22.37 -24.07 0.95
CA GLN A 122 23.40 -24.85 1.56
C GLN A 122 24.37 -25.28 0.45
N ILE A 123 25.63 -24.97 0.66
CA ILE A 123 26.68 -25.35 -0.30
C ILE A 123 27.21 -26.72 0.08
N GLU A 124 27.13 -27.64 -0.87
CA GLU A 124 27.69 -28.98 -0.68
C GLU A 124 29.18 -28.94 -0.88
N ILE A 125 29.94 -29.50 0.06
CA ILE A 125 31.39 -29.53 0.00
C ILE A 125 31.82 -30.88 -0.49
N ASN A 126 32.53 -30.88 -1.63
CA ASN A 126 33.10 -32.10 -2.15
C ASN A 126 34.51 -32.30 -1.61
N ALA A 127 34.83 -33.54 -1.21
CA ALA A 127 36.16 -33.88 -0.77
C ALA A 127 37.08 -33.95 -1.98
N ALA A 128 38.29 -33.38 -1.87
CA ALA A 128 39.26 -33.39 -2.94
C ALA A 128 39.96 -34.74 -3.00
#